data_6293410510fbd263f8ca5a58f2154cc7
#
_entry.id   6293410510fbd263f8ca5a58f2154cc7
#
_cell.length_a   1.000
_cell.length_b   1.000
_cell.length_c   1.000
_cell.angle_alpha   90.00
_cell.angle_beta   90.00
_cell.angle_gamma   90.00
#
_symmetry.space_group_name_H-M   'P 1'
#
loop_
_entity.id
_entity.type
_entity.pdbx_description
1 polymer ?
#
loop_
_entity_poly.entity_id
_entity_poly.type
_entity_poly.pdbx_seq_one_letter_code
_entity_poly.pdbx_strand_id
1 'polypeptide(L)'
;TGLAYIDVKQLSKNDIVKGIDGENWIKTKRAKTHTRSNIPLLPIPADIIKGYEDHPQVVNSDKLLPILSNQKMNSYLKTIADNCGINKNLTYHLARHTFATTVTLTNGVPIESVSKMLGHKSLKTTQHYAKILDRKVSSDMSALKSILNKEEEKSRESKKQL
;
A
#
# COMPACT_ATOMS: atom_id res chain seq x y z
N THR A 1 -3.77 2.64 0.06
CA THR A 1 -2.85 3.71 -0.36
C THR A 1 -1.66 3.90 0.56
N GLY A 2 -1.72 3.51 1.83
CA GLY A 2 -0.66 3.70 2.81
C GLY A 2 -0.32 5.16 3.17
N LEU A 3 -1.12 6.14 2.76
CA LEU A 3 -0.94 7.54 3.11
C LEU A 3 -1.11 7.75 4.63
N ALA A 4 -0.38 8.70 5.21
CA ALA A 4 -0.58 9.09 6.60
C ALA A 4 -1.89 9.91 6.73
N TYR A 5 -2.47 9.95 7.93
CA TYR A 5 -3.72 10.67 8.19
C TYR A 5 -3.70 12.10 7.65
N ILE A 6 -2.66 12.86 7.95
CA ILE A 6 -2.55 14.26 7.52
C ILE A 6 -2.49 14.40 5.99
N ASP A 7 -1.82 13.46 5.32
CA ASP A 7 -1.70 13.45 3.87
C ASP A 7 -3.05 13.15 3.22
N VAL A 8 -3.82 12.17 3.74
CA VAL A 8 -5.20 11.90 3.26
C VAL A 8 -6.14 13.07 3.52
N LYS A 9 -6.04 13.71 4.69
CA LYS A 9 -6.86 14.88 5.03
C LYS A 9 -6.61 16.06 4.09
N GLN A 10 -5.40 16.16 3.55
CA GLN A 10 -5.03 17.25 2.64
C GLN A 10 -5.28 16.94 1.17
N LEU A 11 -5.56 15.67 0.81
CA LEU A 11 -5.79 15.29 -0.58
C LEU A 11 -6.89 16.15 -1.21
N SER A 12 -6.59 16.66 -2.39
CA SER A 12 -7.48 17.40 -3.27
C SER A 12 -7.81 16.62 -4.54
N LYS A 13 -8.81 17.07 -5.27
CA LYS A 13 -9.17 16.52 -6.58
C LYS A 13 -8.00 16.60 -7.57
N ASN A 14 -7.13 17.61 -7.44
CA ASN A 14 -5.96 17.84 -8.29
C ASN A 14 -4.80 16.85 -8.01
N ASP A 15 -4.83 16.13 -6.89
CA ASP A 15 -3.83 15.11 -6.60
C ASP A 15 -4.08 13.80 -7.37
N ILE A 16 -5.25 13.64 -8.01
CA ILE A 16 -5.55 12.51 -8.90
C ILE A 16 -5.16 12.89 -10.33
N VAL A 17 -4.16 12.21 -10.85
CA VAL A 17 -3.63 12.48 -12.19
C VAL A 17 -3.41 11.19 -12.97
N LYS A 18 -3.39 11.27 -14.30
CA LYS A 18 -3.02 10.14 -15.15
C LYS A 18 -1.53 9.82 -14.98
N GLY A 19 -1.24 8.55 -14.78
CA GLY A 19 0.12 8.01 -14.73
C GLY A 19 0.68 7.71 -16.10
N ILE A 20 1.91 7.17 -16.12
CA ILE A 20 2.60 6.76 -17.36
C ILE A 20 1.94 5.53 -18.02
N ASP A 21 1.15 4.79 -17.23
CA ASP A 21 0.39 3.62 -17.63
C ASP A 21 -1.05 3.95 -18.07
N GLY A 22 -1.41 5.24 -18.09
CA GLY A 22 -2.76 5.71 -18.42
C GLY A 22 -3.78 5.55 -17.27
N GLU A 23 -3.39 4.91 -16.17
CA GLU A 23 -4.24 4.71 -14.99
C GLU A 23 -4.25 5.94 -14.07
N ASN A 24 -5.19 5.99 -13.14
CA ASN A 24 -5.24 7.08 -12.16
C ASN A 24 -4.20 6.85 -11.05
N TRP A 25 -3.49 7.90 -10.70
CA TRP A 25 -2.51 7.91 -9.64
C TRP A 25 -2.76 9.04 -8.66
N ILE A 26 -2.48 8.80 -7.38
CA ILE A 26 -2.35 9.87 -6.38
C ILE A 26 -0.91 10.37 -6.44
N LYS A 27 -0.72 11.65 -6.79
CA LYS A 27 0.59 12.32 -6.74
C LYS A 27 0.54 13.47 -5.76
N THR A 28 1.14 13.29 -4.60
CA THR A 28 1.14 14.28 -3.53
C THR A 28 2.51 14.41 -2.87
N LYS A 29 2.66 15.35 -1.96
CA LYS A 29 3.84 15.51 -1.11
C LYS A 29 3.48 15.21 0.33
N ARG A 30 4.29 14.41 1.02
CA ARG A 30 4.11 14.15 2.45
C ARG A 30 4.24 15.43 3.26
N ALA A 31 3.25 15.72 4.10
CA ALA A 31 3.26 16.88 4.98
C ALA A 31 4.48 16.89 5.93
N LYS A 32 4.87 15.74 6.46
CA LYS A 32 5.98 15.61 7.42
C LYS A 32 7.38 15.74 6.81
N THR A 33 7.58 15.25 5.58
CA THR A 33 8.94 15.08 5.01
C THR A 33 9.14 15.85 3.72
N HIS A 34 8.07 16.41 3.15
CA HIS A 34 8.01 17.08 1.85
C HIS A 34 8.50 16.22 0.67
N THR A 35 8.66 14.91 0.89
CA THR A 35 8.97 13.94 -0.16
C THR A 35 7.75 13.64 -1.02
N ARG A 36 7.96 13.44 -2.31
CA ARG A 36 6.90 13.02 -3.25
C ARG A 36 6.41 11.61 -2.88
N SER A 37 5.12 11.42 -2.98
CA SER A 37 4.43 10.15 -2.81
C SER A 37 3.58 9.92 -4.06
N ASN A 38 3.93 8.93 -4.86
CA ASN A 38 3.25 8.59 -6.10
C ASN A 38 2.68 7.18 -5.93
N ILE A 39 1.36 7.06 -5.94
CA ILE A 39 0.67 5.82 -5.60
C ILE A 39 -0.34 5.51 -6.70
N PRO A 40 -0.21 4.37 -7.41
CA PRO A 40 -1.27 3.91 -8.30
C PRO A 40 -2.59 3.77 -7.56
N LEU A 41 -3.66 4.26 -8.13
CA LEU A 41 -4.99 4.17 -7.51
C LEU A 41 -5.59 2.80 -7.77
N LEU A 42 -5.46 1.91 -6.79
CA LEU A 42 -6.04 0.57 -6.83
C LEU A 42 -7.58 0.63 -6.85
N PRO A 43 -8.29 -0.44 -7.27
CA PRO A 43 -9.76 -0.45 -7.39
C PRO A 43 -10.48 -0.04 -6.11
N ILE A 44 -10.16 -0.65 -4.96
CA ILE A 44 -10.84 -0.34 -3.69
C ILE A 44 -10.75 1.14 -3.30
N PRO A 45 -9.57 1.80 -3.29
CA PRO A 45 -9.50 3.24 -3.06
C PRO A 45 -10.25 4.07 -4.10
N ALA A 46 -10.29 3.64 -5.36
CA ALA A 46 -11.05 4.32 -6.41
C ALA A 46 -12.56 4.29 -6.11
N ASP A 47 -13.09 3.12 -5.75
CA ASP A 47 -14.50 2.95 -5.38
C ASP A 47 -14.87 3.76 -4.15
N ILE A 48 -14.00 3.83 -3.15
CA ILE A 48 -14.19 4.68 -1.96
C ILE A 48 -14.29 6.14 -2.36
N ILE A 49 -13.37 6.65 -3.18
CA ILE A 49 -13.39 8.04 -3.66
C ILE A 49 -14.69 8.33 -4.40
N LYS A 50 -15.08 7.45 -5.31
CA LYS A 50 -16.34 7.57 -6.06
C LYS A 50 -17.55 7.58 -5.15
N GLY A 51 -17.58 6.75 -4.11
CA GLY A 51 -18.68 6.70 -3.13
C GLY A 51 -18.85 7.98 -2.31
N TYR A 52 -17.86 8.87 -2.29
CA TYR A 52 -17.92 10.17 -1.59
C TYR A 52 -17.99 11.38 -2.51
N GLU A 53 -18.06 11.21 -3.83
CA GLU A 53 -18.03 12.33 -4.78
C GLU A 53 -19.17 13.32 -4.59
N ASP A 54 -20.37 12.84 -4.22
CA ASP A 54 -21.58 13.65 -3.94
C ASP A 54 -21.72 14.07 -2.47
N HIS A 55 -20.75 13.73 -1.62
CA HIS A 55 -20.83 14.11 -0.20
C HIS A 55 -20.74 15.64 -0.04
N PRO A 56 -21.61 16.28 0.76
CA PRO A 56 -21.67 17.75 0.86
C PRO A 56 -20.33 18.43 1.16
N GLN A 57 -19.49 17.82 1.99
CA GLN A 57 -18.15 18.34 2.30
C GLN A 57 -17.16 18.20 1.13
N VAL A 58 -17.38 17.27 0.22
CA VAL A 58 -16.55 17.06 -0.98
C VAL A 58 -17.01 17.97 -2.11
N VAL A 59 -18.33 18.08 -2.31
CA VAL A 59 -18.92 18.96 -3.33
C VAL A 59 -18.57 20.43 -3.08
N ASN A 60 -18.67 20.88 -1.81
CA ASN A 60 -18.45 22.27 -1.42
C ASN A 60 -16.98 22.58 -1.08
N SER A 61 -16.04 21.71 -1.42
CA SER A 61 -14.61 21.93 -1.17
C SER A 61 -13.75 21.30 -2.27
N ASP A 62 -12.46 21.63 -2.24
CA ASP A 62 -11.45 21.03 -3.12
C ASP A 62 -10.97 19.67 -2.60
N LYS A 63 -11.50 19.19 -1.47
CA LYS A 63 -11.07 17.94 -0.84
C LYS A 63 -11.60 16.73 -1.58
N LEU A 64 -10.80 15.67 -1.56
CA LEU A 64 -11.15 14.39 -2.18
C LEU A 64 -12.07 13.53 -1.30
N LEU A 65 -11.98 13.68 0.03
CA LEU A 65 -12.72 12.88 1.02
C LEU A 65 -13.13 13.72 2.24
N PRO A 66 -14.27 13.39 2.89
CA PRO A 66 -14.73 14.05 4.12
C PRO A 66 -14.03 13.47 5.34
N ILE A 67 -12.77 13.83 5.58
CA ILE A 67 -11.95 13.25 6.65
C ILE A 67 -12.23 13.91 7.99
N LEU A 68 -12.65 13.10 8.95
CA LEU A 68 -12.83 13.49 10.36
C LEU A 68 -11.50 13.84 11.03
N SER A 69 -11.54 14.39 12.25
CA SER A 69 -10.33 14.61 13.04
C SER A 69 -9.60 13.29 13.33
N ASN A 70 -8.28 13.33 13.50
CA ASN A 70 -7.49 12.13 13.80
C ASN A 70 -7.96 11.41 15.07
N GLN A 71 -8.39 12.18 16.08
CA GLN A 71 -8.91 11.63 17.31
C GLN A 71 -10.22 10.86 17.06
N LYS A 72 -11.18 11.44 16.31
CA LYS A 72 -12.43 10.74 15.95
C LYS A 72 -12.17 9.51 15.09
N MET A 73 -11.27 9.58 14.10
CA MET A 73 -10.91 8.43 13.27
C MET A 73 -10.36 7.27 14.12
N ASN A 74 -9.45 7.53 15.05
CA ASN A 74 -8.91 6.50 15.93
C ASN A 74 -9.97 5.97 16.92
N SER A 75 -10.90 6.80 17.39
CA SER A 75 -12.03 6.36 18.22
C SER A 75 -12.93 5.38 17.46
N TYR A 76 -13.31 5.70 16.23
CA TYR A 76 -14.10 4.78 15.41
C TYR A 76 -13.37 3.47 15.07
N LEU A 77 -12.06 3.54 14.80
CA LEU A 77 -11.26 2.33 14.59
C LEU A 77 -11.26 1.41 15.82
N LYS A 78 -11.24 1.99 17.01
CA LYS A 78 -11.37 1.22 18.25
C LYS A 78 -12.75 0.55 18.36
N THR A 79 -13.83 1.30 18.12
CA THR A 79 -15.19 0.74 18.12
C THR A 79 -15.33 -0.39 17.08
N ILE A 80 -14.76 -0.24 15.89
CA ILE A 80 -14.75 -1.30 14.86
C ILE A 80 -13.98 -2.53 15.36
N ALA A 81 -12.81 -2.34 15.99
CA ALA A 81 -12.04 -3.44 16.55
C ALA A 81 -12.83 -4.21 17.59
N ASP A 82 -13.47 -3.50 18.53
CA ASP A 82 -14.28 -4.08 19.59
C ASP A 82 -15.46 -4.89 18.99
N ASN A 83 -16.18 -4.34 18.03
CA ASN A 83 -17.31 -5.00 17.36
C ASN A 83 -16.89 -6.23 16.53
N CYS A 84 -15.65 -6.25 16.03
CA CYS A 84 -15.09 -7.36 15.25
C CYS A 84 -14.31 -8.38 16.11
N GLY A 85 -14.25 -8.22 17.42
CA GLY A 85 -13.46 -9.09 18.31
C GLY A 85 -11.96 -9.00 18.08
N ILE A 86 -11.46 -7.88 17.57
CA ILE A 86 -10.04 -7.68 17.25
C ILE A 86 -9.33 -7.12 18.48
N ASN A 87 -8.55 -7.95 19.16
CA ASN A 87 -7.76 -7.58 20.34
C ASN A 87 -6.48 -6.78 20.05
N LYS A 88 -6.49 -5.94 19.01
CA LYS A 88 -5.37 -5.07 18.65
C LYS A 88 -5.79 -3.62 18.70
N ASN A 89 -4.90 -2.76 19.19
CA ASN A 89 -5.15 -1.33 19.15
C ASN A 89 -5.05 -0.82 17.70
N LEU A 90 -6.20 -0.74 17.01
CA LEU A 90 -6.27 -0.23 15.66
C LEU A 90 -6.08 1.29 15.66
N THR A 91 -5.08 1.75 14.93
CA THR A 91 -4.80 3.16 14.71
C THR A 91 -4.65 3.45 13.23
N TYR A 92 -4.80 4.71 12.85
CA TYR A 92 -4.56 5.13 11.46
C TYR A 92 -3.13 4.80 11.00
N HIS A 93 -2.15 4.87 11.91
CA HIS A 93 -0.77 4.50 11.61
C HIS A 93 -0.61 3.00 11.34
N LEU A 94 -1.36 2.15 12.04
CA LEU A 94 -1.37 0.71 11.79
C LEU A 94 -1.88 0.37 10.39
N ALA A 95 -2.88 1.09 9.89
CA ALA A 95 -3.38 0.91 8.51
C ALA A 95 -2.27 1.15 7.47
N ARG A 96 -1.42 2.17 7.67
CA ARG A 96 -0.26 2.42 6.82
C ARG A 96 0.77 1.28 6.90
N HIS A 97 0.99 0.75 8.09
CA HIS A 97 1.85 -0.42 8.31
C HIS A 97 1.32 -1.66 7.57
N THR A 98 0.02 -1.93 7.70
CA THR A 98 -0.66 -3.04 7.03
C THR A 98 -0.59 -2.90 5.50
N PHE A 99 -0.75 -1.68 4.96
CA PHE A 99 -0.57 -1.45 3.53
C PHE A 99 0.86 -1.81 3.08
N ALA A 100 1.88 -1.32 3.80
CA ALA A 100 3.27 -1.60 3.46
C ALA A 100 3.62 -3.09 3.54
N THR A 101 3.11 -3.81 4.54
CA THR A 101 3.41 -5.24 4.74
C THR A 101 2.49 -6.14 3.93
N THR A 102 1.21 -6.20 4.31
CA THR A 102 0.25 -7.19 3.81
C THR A 102 -0.21 -6.89 2.39
N VAL A 103 -0.46 -5.60 2.07
CA VAL A 103 -0.98 -5.23 0.74
C VAL A 103 0.13 -5.18 -0.30
N THR A 104 1.34 -4.76 0.06
CA THR A 104 2.41 -4.56 -0.93
C THR A 104 3.54 -5.60 -0.83
N LEU A 105 4.34 -5.59 0.23
CA LEU A 105 5.54 -6.43 0.32
C LEU A 105 5.21 -7.94 0.26
N THR A 106 4.17 -8.41 0.94
CA THR A 106 3.75 -9.82 0.90
C THR A 106 3.30 -10.25 -0.51
N ASN A 107 2.76 -9.32 -1.30
CA ASN A 107 2.36 -9.55 -2.69
C ASN A 107 3.48 -9.26 -3.72
N GLY A 108 4.73 -9.24 -3.28
CA GLY A 108 5.89 -9.16 -4.18
C GLY A 108 6.26 -7.76 -4.67
N VAL A 109 5.58 -6.69 -4.20
CA VAL A 109 5.98 -5.33 -4.56
C VAL A 109 7.36 -5.02 -4.00
N PRO A 110 8.35 -4.62 -4.82
CA PRO A 110 9.71 -4.30 -4.36
C PRO A 110 9.72 -3.22 -3.29
N ILE A 111 10.61 -3.35 -2.30
CA ILE A 111 10.70 -2.43 -1.17
C ILE A 111 10.99 -0.98 -1.59
N GLU A 112 11.72 -0.79 -2.69
CA GLU A 112 12.02 0.50 -3.28
C GLU A 112 10.74 1.19 -3.79
N SER A 113 9.85 0.43 -4.43
CA SER A 113 8.54 0.91 -4.89
C SER A 113 7.65 1.27 -3.71
N VAL A 114 7.62 0.42 -2.68
CA VAL A 114 6.89 0.70 -1.43
C VAL A 114 7.42 1.97 -0.77
N SER A 115 8.74 2.13 -0.70
CA SER A 115 9.39 3.33 -0.13
C SER A 115 8.97 4.61 -0.86
N LYS A 116 8.93 4.58 -2.19
CA LYS A 116 8.46 5.71 -3.04
C LYS A 116 6.97 6.01 -2.81
N MET A 117 6.13 4.98 -2.80
CA MET A 117 4.69 5.16 -2.53
C MET A 117 4.45 5.75 -1.14
N LEU A 118 5.18 5.30 -0.13
CA LEU A 118 5.09 5.82 1.23
C LEU A 118 5.75 7.20 1.40
N GLY A 119 6.49 7.71 0.42
CA GLY A 119 7.20 8.98 0.51
C GLY A 119 8.27 8.99 1.61
N HIS A 120 9.03 7.90 1.77
CA HIS A 120 10.15 7.86 2.71
C HIS A 120 11.39 8.51 2.09
N LYS A 121 12.12 9.29 2.89
CA LYS A 121 13.41 9.88 2.47
C LYS A 121 14.52 8.85 2.32
N SER A 122 14.44 7.77 3.09
CA SER A 122 15.45 6.71 3.14
C SER A 122 14.78 5.34 3.08
N LEU A 123 15.35 4.44 2.30
CA LEU A 123 14.93 3.05 2.21
C LEU A 123 15.00 2.34 3.58
N LYS A 124 15.96 2.73 4.43
CA LYS A 124 16.11 2.22 5.80
C LYS A 124 14.81 2.34 6.62
N THR A 125 14.03 3.42 6.40
CA THR A 125 12.73 3.58 7.06
C THR A 125 11.72 2.51 6.62
N THR A 126 11.80 2.05 5.37
CA THR A 126 10.91 1.02 4.82
C THR A 126 11.36 -0.39 5.22
N GLN A 127 12.66 -0.59 5.46
CA GLN A 127 13.22 -1.87 5.88
C GLN A 127 12.66 -2.38 7.21
N HIS A 128 12.15 -1.50 8.08
CA HIS A 128 11.43 -1.92 9.28
C HIS A 128 10.20 -2.77 8.97
N TYR A 129 9.55 -2.55 7.82
CA TYR A 129 8.42 -3.36 7.36
C TYR A 129 8.87 -4.70 6.78
N ALA A 130 10.06 -4.75 6.18
CA ALA A 130 10.60 -5.96 5.56
C ALA A 130 11.06 -7.03 6.58
N LYS A 131 11.41 -6.64 7.81
CA LYS A 131 11.82 -7.57 8.88
C LYS A 131 10.75 -8.60 9.28
N ILE A 132 9.52 -8.46 8.80
CA ILE A 132 8.37 -9.31 9.19
C ILE A 132 8.17 -10.47 8.18
N LEU A 133 9.03 -10.65 7.17
CA LEU A 133 8.70 -11.43 5.98
C LEU A 133 9.51 -12.72 5.79
N ASP A 134 9.68 -13.54 6.84
CA ASP A 134 10.18 -14.93 6.69
C ASP A 134 9.32 -15.71 5.67
N ARG A 135 8.01 -15.45 5.63
CA ARG A 135 7.11 -16.01 4.61
C ARG A 135 7.51 -15.64 3.18
N LYS A 136 7.99 -14.42 2.95
CA LYS A 136 8.41 -14.01 1.61
C LYS A 136 9.69 -14.73 1.20
N VAL A 137 10.67 -14.81 2.08
CA VAL A 137 11.91 -15.58 1.83
C VAL A 137 11.55 -17.03 1.47
N SER A 138 10.68 -17.66 2.24
CA SER A 138 10.22 -19.03 1.97
C SER A 138 9.55 -19.16 0.61
N SER A 139 8.66 -18.22 0.26
CA SER A 139 7.96 -18.21 -1.04
C SER A 139 8.92 -18.00 -2.20
N ASP A 140 9.83 -17.03 -2.09
CA ASP A 140 10.80 -16.70 -3.14
C ASP A 140 11.76 -17.89 -3.38
N MET A 141 12.22 -18.54 -2.30
CA MET A 141 13.08 -19.73 -2.40
C MET A 141 12.34 -20.95 -2.95
N SER A 142 11.05 -21.09 -2.67
CA SER A 142 10.23 -22.16 -3.25
C SER A 142 10.03 -21.96 -4.76
N ALA A 143 9.84 -20.71 -5.21
CA ALA A 143 9.76 -20.39 -6.62
C ALA A 143 11.08 -20.67 -7.35
N LEU A 144 12.22 -20.26 -6.77
CA LEU A 144 13.54 -20.56 -7.31
C LEU A 144 13.80 -22.06 -7.40
N LYS A 145 13.49 -22.83 -6.35
CA LYS A 145 13.61 -24.29 -6.35
C LYS A 145 12.82 -24.93 -7.48
N SER A 146 11.61 -24.45 -7.76
CA SER A 146 10.79 -24.96 -8.86
C SER A 146 11.40 -24.70 -10.24
N ILE A 147 12.06 -23.54 -10.41
CA ILE A 147 12.78 -23.20 -11.66
C ILE A 147 13.98 -24.13 -11.85
N LEU A 148 14.82 -24.28 -10.83
CA LEU A 148 16.00 -25.13 -10.88
C LEU A 148 15.68 -26.60 -11.14
N ASN A 149 14.63 -27.13 -10.51
CA ASN A 149 14.20 -28.52 -10.75
C ASN A 149 13.76 -28.74 -12.22
N LYS A 150 13.04 -27.78 -12.84
CA LYS A 150 12.66 -27.86 -14.25
C LYS A 150 13.86 -27.82 -15.20
N GLU A 151 14.89 -27.05 -14.87
CA GLU A 151 16.13 -27.01 -15.66
C GLU A 151 16.91 -28.32 -15.56
N GLU A 152 16.98 -28.94 -14.37
CA GLU A 152 17.59 -30.24 -14.19
C GLU A 152 16.85 -31.35 -14.96
N GLU A 153 15.52 -31.36 -14.94
CA GLU A 153 14.70 -32.31 -15.70
C GLU A 153 14.97 -32.20 -17.20
N LYS A 154 14.96 -31.00 -17.75
CA LYS A 154 15.29 -30.74 -19.17
C LYS A 154 16.72 -31.21 -19.53
N SER A 155 17.69 -30.97 -18.66
CA SER A 155 19.07 -31.41 -18.86
C SER A 155 19.22 -32.93 -18.84
N ARG A 156 18.42 -33.64 -18.03
CA ARG A 156 18.39 -35.10 -17.95
C ARG A 156 17.74 -35.73 -19.18
N GLU A 157 16.65 -35.12 -19.69
CA GLU A 157 15.98 -35.55 -20.91
C GLU A 157 16.87 -35.38 -22.14
N SER A 158 17.58 -34.26 -22.27
CA SER A 158 18.52 -34.02 -23.38
C SER A 158 19.69 -35.00 -23.39
N LYS A 159 20.16 -35.47 -22.23
CA LYS A 159 21.23 -36.48 -22.12
C LYS A 159 20.79 -37.90 -22.37
N LYS A 160 19.48 -38.21 -22.38
CA LYS A 160 18.93 -39.53 -22.68
C LYS A 160 18.64 -39.73 -24.19
N GLN A 161 18.68 -38.65 -24.98
CA GLN A 161 18.41 -38.67 -26.43
C GLN A 161 19.71 -38.70 -27.27
N LEU A 162 20.87 -38.69 -26.61
CA LEU A 162 22.21 -38.88 -27.20
C LEU A 162 22.75 -40.28 -26.89
#